data_fd615e2238b9f6c4e00d4f9824c53165
#
_entry.id   fd615e2238b9f6c4e00d4f9824c53165
#
_cell.length_a   1.000
_cell.length_b   1.000
_cell.length_c   1.000
_cell.angle_alpha   90.00
_cell.angle_beta   90.00
_cell.angle_gamma   90.00
#
_symmetry.space_group_name_H-M   'P 1'
#
loop_
_entity.id
_entity.type
_entity.pdbx_description
1 polymer ?
#
loop_
_entity_poly.entity_id
_entity_poly.type
_entity_poly.pdbx_seq_one_letter_code
_entity_poly.pdbx_strand_id
1 'polypeptide(L)'
;MNIVLHEPEIPFNTGAIGRTCVATKSTLHLIKPYGFILNDKNIKKAGMDYWSLLKLREYISYEEFIKGVAEEKREMEKAPREASPIRSNLSALKGISAENMPSETMSNETSGKKIALPKVWYATTKAHKTHTEVSFSPNDYIVFGKESAGIPEEILVDNEEQCIRIPMLEEARSLNLSNSVAIILYEALRQQDFPFLSKEGALHHLQWKE
;
A
#
# COMPACT_ATOMS: atom_id res chain seq x y z
N MET A 1 1.56 2.64 -0.84
CA MET A 1 1.64 1.24 -0.37
C MET A 1 1.83 0.30 -1.54
N ASN A 2 2.49 -0.84 -1.33
CA ASN A 2 2.71 -1.86 -2.34
C ASN A 2 2.06 -3.17 -1.87
N ILE A 3 1.12 -3.70 -2.65
CA ILE A 3 0.44 -4.96 -2.39
C ILE A 3 1.05 -6.04 -3.26
N VAL A 4 1.49 -7.14 -2.67
CA VAL A 4 2.20 -8.23 -3.36
C VAL A 4 1.39 -9.50 -3.24
N LEU A 5 1.05 -10.11 -4.37
CA LEU A 5 0.41 -11.43 -4.42
C LEU A 5 1.44 -12.47 -4.87
N HIS A 6 1.72 -13.40 -3.99
CA HIS A 6 2.61 -14.52 -4.26
C HIS A 6 1.82 -15.68 -4.85
N GLU A 7 2.02 -15.96 -6.13
CA GLU A 7 1.38 -17.04 -6.88
C GLU A 7 -0.15 -17.06 -6.76
N PRO A 8 -0.88 -15.95 -7.08
CA PRO A 8 -2.33 -15.91 -6.94
C PRO A 8 -3.02 -16.92 -7.85
N GLU A 9 -4.06 -17.59 -7.35
CA GLU A 9 -4.75 -18.68 -8.06
C GLU A 9 -6.11 -18.26 -8.62
N ILE A 10 -6.80 -17.30 -7.98
CA ILE A 10 -8.18 -16.93 -8.32
C ILE A 10 -8.23 -15.55 -8.99
N PRO A 11 -8.59 -15.49 -10.30
CA PRO A 11 -8.59 -14.22 -11.05
C PRO A 11 -9.56 -13.17 -10.48
N PHE A 12 -10.69 -13.59 -9.90
CA PHE A 12 -11.64 -12.67 -9.27
C PHE A 12 -11.07 -11.97 -8.04
N ASN A 13 -10.26 -12.67 -7.22
CA ASN A 13 -9.58 -12.06 -6.08
C ASN A 13 -8.56 -11.04 -6.57
N THR A 14 -7.72 -11.42 -7.55
CA THR A 14 -6.75 -10.51 -8.15
C THR A 14 -7.42 -9.26 -8.74
N GLY A 15 -8.59 -9.44 -9.36
CA GLY A 15 -9.40 -8.34 -9.87
C GLY A 15 -9.92 -7.39 -8.81
N ALA A 16 -10.51 -7.93 -7.76
CA ALA A 16 -11.00 -7.15 -6.63
C ALA A 16 -9.87 -6.38 -5.93
N ILE A 17 -8.69 -7.03 -5.77
CA ILE A 17 -7.49 -6.41 -5.21
C ILE A 17 -6.99 -5.29 -6.12
N GLY A 18 -6.94 -5.50 -7.44
CA GLY A 18 -6.57 -4.48 -8.41
C GLY A 18 -7.45 -3.23 -8.29
N ARG A 19 -8.78 -3.39 -8.14
CA ARG A 19 -9.71 -2.28 -7.89
C ARG A 19 -9.38 -1.55 -6.60
N THR A 20 -9.11 -2.27 -5.52
CA THR A 20 -8.71 -1.70 -4.23
C THR A 20 -7.40 -0.91 -4.38
N CYS A 21 -6.42 -1.44 -5.11
CA CYS A 21 -5.16 -0.74 -5.38
C CYS A 21 -5.37 0.56 -6.18
N VAL A 22 -6.23 0.55 -7.20
CA VAL A 22 -6.57 1.77 -7.95
C VAL A 22 -7.24 2.80 -7.04
N ALA A 23 -8.23 2.38 -6.25
CA ALA A 23 -8.96 3.27 -5.34
C ALA A 23 -8.08 3.92 -4.27
N THR A 24 -6.96 3.28 -3.91
CA THR A 24 -6.04 3.72 -2.86
C THR A 24 -4.71 4.27 -3.39
N LYS A 25 -4.54 4.39 -4.70
CA LYS A 25 -3.25 4.72 -5.36
C LYS A 25 -2.09 3.80 -4.96
N SER A 26 -2.41 2.56 -4.58
CA SER A 26 -1.41 1.52 -4.27
C SER A 26 -0.92 0.84 -5.54
N THR A 27 0.28 0.27 -5.48
CA THR A 27 0.83 -0.55 -6.57
C THR A 27 0.53 -2.02 -6.31
N LEU A 28 0.10 -2.75 -7.33
CA LEU A 28 -0.07 -4.19 -7.29
C LEU A 28 1.17 -4.86 -7.88
N HIS A 29 1.74 -5.81 -7.14
CA HIS A 29 2.85 -6.64 -7.55
C HIS A 29 2.35 -8.09 -7.64
N LEU A 30 2.64 -8.78 -8.73
CA LEU A 30 2.26 -10.17 -8.95
C LEU A 30 3.52 -11.02 -9.13
N ILE A 31 3.67 -12.05 -8.34
CA ILE A 31 4.76 -13.04 -8.45
C ILE A 31 4.20 -14.30 -9.11
N LYS A 32 4.83 -14.74 -10.19
CA LYS A 32 4.48 -15.96 -10.93
C LYS A 32 4.92 -17.22 -10.17
N PRO A 33 4.27 -18.39 -10.47
CA PRO A 33 3.22 -18.61 -11.47
C PRO A 33 1.84 -18.17 -11.00
N TYR A 34 0.94 -17.83 -11.96
CA TYR A 34 -0.47 -17.58 -11.65
C TYR A 34 -1.29 -18.84 -11.93
N GLY A 35 -2.34 -19.08 -11.14
CA GLY A 35 -3.35 -20.11 -11.40
C GLY A 35 -4.28 -19.80 -12.57
N PHE A 36 -4.05 -18.68 -13.31
CA PHE A 36 -4.90 -18.21 -14.39
C PHE A 36 -4.10 -17.46 -15.46
N ILE A 37 -4.72 -17.24 -16.62
CA ILE A 37 -4.14 -16.42 -17.68
C ILE A 37 -4.54 -14.96 -17.46
N LEU A 38 -3.54 -14.10 -17.22
CA LEU A 38 -3.73 -12.67 -17.12
C LEU A 38 -3.87 -12.07 -18.53
N ASN A 39 -5.11 -11.96 -19.02
CA ASN A 39 -5.43 -11.34 -20.29
C ASN A 39 -6.62 -10.39 -20.16
N ASP A 40 -6.76 -9.45 -21.11
CA ASP A 40 -7.81 -8.43 -21.12
C ASP A 40 -9.22 -8.99 -21.01
N LYS A 41 -9.48 -10.16 -21.57
CA LYS A 41 -10.81 -10.79 -21.58
C LYS A 41 -11.19 -11.30 -20.17
N ASN A 42 -10.26 -11.92 -19.47
CA ASN A 42 -10.46 -12.41 -18.10
C ASN A 42 -10.51 -11.26 -17.10
N ILE A 43 -9.70 -10.25 -17.32
CA ILE A 43 -9.67 -9.00 -16.59
C ILE A 43 -11.00 -8.26 -16.69
N LYS A 44 -11.53 -8.06 -17.91
CA LYS A 44 -12.84 -7.44 -18.13
C LYS A 44 -13.99 -8.23 -17.50
N LYS A 45 -13.97 -9.57 -17.59
CA LYS A 45 -14.97 -10.43 -16.94
C LYS A 45 -14.95 -10.32 -15.40
N ALA A 46 -13.80 -10.04 -14.80
CA ALA A 46 -13.68 -9.80 -13.37
C ALA A 46 -14.17 -8.40 -12.93
N GLY A 47 -14.79 -7.63 -13.85
CA GLY A 47 -15.37 -6.32 -13.56
C GLY A 47 -14.32 -5.20 -13.41
N MET A 48 -13.21 -5.31 -14.13
CA MET A 48 -12.07 -4.40 -13.99
C MET A 48 -12.02 -3.32 -15.08
N ASP A 49 -13.00 -2.43 -15.07
CA ASP A 49 -12.98 -1.23 -15.93
C ASP A 49 -11.82 -0.28 -15.60
N TYR A 50 -11.19 -0.46 -14.41
CA TYR A 50 -10.11 0.36 -13.88
C TYR A 50 -8.72 -0.20 -14.14
N TRP A 51 -8.58 -1.32 -14.88
CA TRP A 51 -7.28 -1.98 -15.06
C TRP A 51 -6.24 -1.09 -15.72
N SER A 52 -6.65 -0.23 -16.65
CA SER A 52 -5.76 0.74 -17.31
C SER A 52 -5.18 1.79 -16.36
N LEU A 53 -5.77 1.98 -15.19
CA LEU A 53 -5.29 2.90 -14.15
C LEU A 53 -4.42 2.20 -13.09
N LEU A 54 -4.37 0.86 -13.13
CA LEU A 54 -3.64 0.07 -12.16
C LEU A 54 -2.14 0.17 -12.42
N LYS A 55 -1.40 0.54 -11.38
CA LYS A 55 0.06 0.39 -11.36
C LYS A 55 0.38 -1.08 -11.07
N LEU A 56 0.77 -1.82 -12.11
CA LEU A 56 1.07 -3.24 -12.03
C LEU A 56 2.56 -3.48 -12.27
N ARG A 57 3.18 -4.36 -11.45
CA ARG A 57 4.50 -4.93 -11.66
C ARG A 57 4.42 -6.45 -11.57
N GLU A 58 5.14 -7.16 -12.43
CA GLU A 58 5.18 -8.61 -12.48
C GLU A 58 6.60 -9.11 -12.26
N TYR A 59 6.74 -10.25 -11.59
CA TYR A 59 8.01 -10.92 -11.29
C TYR A 59 7.91 -12.39 -11.64
N ILE A 60 9.00 -12.96 -12.15
CA ILE A 60 9.05 -14.38 -12.50
C ILE A 60 9.25 -15.27 -11.27
N SER A 61 9.75 -14.71 -10.16
CA SER A 61 9.95 -15.43 -8.90
C SER A 61 9.96 -14.49 -7.70
N TYR A 62 9.89 -15.06 -6.50
CA TYR A 62 10.02 -14.35 -5.24
C TYR A 62 11.41 -13.70 -5.08
N GLU A 63 12.47 -14.40 -5.53
CA GLU A 63 13.85 -13.89 -5.49
C GLU A 63 14.02 -12.63 -6.35
N GLU A 64 13.39 -12.60 -7.54
CA GLU A 64 13.39 -11.41 -8.39
C GLU A 64 12.69 -10.25 -7.71
N PHE A 65 11.53 -10.50 -7.07
CA PHE A 65 10.83 -9.49 -6.29
C PHE A 65 11.71 -8.92 -5.17
N ILE A 66 12.33 -9.78 -4.35
CA ILE A 66 13.21 -9.33 -3.24
C ILE A 66 14.43 -8.56 -3.75
N LYS A 67 15.01 -8.95 -4.88
CA LYS A 67 16.07 -8.19 -5.55
C LYS A 67 15.61 -6.77 -5.89
N GLY A 68 14.43 -6.65 -6.51
CA GLY A 68 13.85 -5.36 -6.86
C GLY A 68 13.64 -4.45 -5.64
N VAL A 69 13.13 -5.01 -4.54
CA VAL A 69 12.99 -4.28 -3.26
C VAL A 69 14.34 -3.82 -2.72
N ALA A 70 15.37 -4.67 -2.79
CA ALA A 70 16.72 -4.32 -2.32
C ALA A 70 17.36 -3.21 -3.17
N GLU A 71 17.14 -3.22 -4.48
CA GLU A 71 17.59 -2.16 -5.39
C GLU A 71 16.90 -0.83 -5.08
N GLU A 72 15.57 -0.83 -4.90
CA GLU A 72 14.80 0.37 -4.52
C GLU A 72 15.30 0.96 -3.19
N LYS A 73 15.57 0.12 -2.18
CA LYS A 73 16.17 0.56 -0.91
C LYS A 73 17.52 1.26 -1.12
N ARG A 74 18.39 0.69 -1.93
CA ARG A 74 19.71 1.26 -2.24
C ARG A 74 19.61 2.60 -2.98
N GLU A 75 18.64 2.74 -3.88
CA GLU A 75 18.39 4.00 -4.59
C GLU A 75 17.89 5.08 -3.62
N MET A 76 16.96 4.73 -2.73
CA MET A 76 16.46 5.65 -1.69
C MET A 76 17.56 6.08 -0.72
N GLU A 77 18.51 5.21 -0.39
CA GLU A 77 19.67 5.53 0.46
C GLU A 77 20.65 6.49 -0.24
N LYS A 78 20.80 6.37 -1.56
CA LYS A 78 21.72 7.18 -2.38
C LYS A 78 21.11 8.52 -2.81
N ALA A 79 19.79 8.66 -2.80
CA ALA A 79 19.12 9.88 -3.20
C ALA A 79 19.60 11.06 -2.34
N PRO A 80 20.08 12.17 -2.95
CA PRO A 80 20.48 13.35 -2.20
C PRO A 80 19.30 13.82 -1.35
N ARG A 81 19.56 14.23 -0.11
CA ARG A 81 18.56 14.84 0.77
C ARG A 81 18.19 16.21 0.18
N GLU A 82 17.40 16.25 -0.88
CA GLU A 82 16.89 17.50 -1.40
C GLU A 82 15.95 18.14 -0.37
N ALA A 83 16.31 19.37 -0.02
CA ALA A 83 15.46 20.24 0.75
C ALA A 83 14.09 20.37 0.08
N SER A 84 13.05 20.20 0.87
CA SER A 84 11.62 20.34 0.50
C SER A 84 11.36 21.38 -0.61
N PRO A 85 10.54 21.07 -1.65
CA PRO A 85 10.29 21.97 -2.79
C PRO A 85 9.38 23.18 -2.47
N ILE A 86 9.27 23.59 -1.20
CA ILE A 86 8.41 24.72 -0.79
C ILE A 86 9.06 26.09 -1.07
N ARG A 87 10.34 26.17 -1.47
CA ARG A 87 11.01 27.48 -1.71
C ARG A 87 10.98 28.01 -3.14
N SER A 88 10.51 27.28 -4.14
CA SER A 88 10.55 27.76 -5.52
C SER A 88 9.33 28.58 -5.99
N ASN A 89 8.26 28.67 -5.21
CA ASN A 89 7.05 29.43 -5.60
C ASN A 89 6.87 30.79 -4.90
N LEU A 90 7.83 31.21 -4.05
CA LEU A 90 7.73 32.52 -3.39
C LEU A 90 8.23 33.70 -4.25
N SER A 91 8.91 33.43 -5.38
CA SER A 91 9.37 34.48 -6.30
C SER A 91 8.30 34.97 -7.29
N ALA A 92 7.13 34.32 -7.34
CA ALA A 92 6.04 34.68 -8.25
C ALA A 92 4.95 35.63 -7.63
N LEU A 93 5.03 35.91 -6.32
CA LEU A 93 4.11 36.83 -5.64
C LEU A 93 4.80 38.17 -5.29
N LYS A 94 5.23 38.90 -6.30
CA LYS A 94 5.53 40.35 -6.15
C LYS A 94 4.22 41.10 -6.11
N GLY A 95 3.83 41.60 -4.94
CA GLY A 95 2.74 42.58 -4.85
C GLY A 95 1.86 42.59 -3.60
N ILE A 96 2.34 42.13 -2.44
CA ILE A 96 1.61 42.32 -1.18
C ILE A 96 2.55 42.92 -0.14
N SER A 97 2.25 44.17 0.28
CA SER A 97 2.97 44.91 1.31
C SER A 97 2.83 44.28 2.70
N ALA A 98 3.95 44.26 3.44
CA ALA A 98 4.18 43.57 4.70
C ALA A 98 3.68 44.37 5.91
N GLU A 99 2.40 44.70 6.03
CA GLU A 99 1.92 45.47 7.19
C GLU A 99 0.68 44.93 7.91
N ASN A 100 0.29 43.68 7.72
CA ASN A 100 -0.80 43.08 8.54
C ASN A 100 -0.67 41.58 8.66
N MET A 101 0.28 41.09 9.47
CA MET A 101 0.27 39.70 9.94
C MET A 101 0.33 39.65 11.47
N PRO A 102 -0.57 38.92 12.15
CA PRO A 102 -0.49 38.71 13.59
C PRO A 102 0.72 37.86 13.94
N SER A 103 1.44 38.27 14.96
CA SER A 103 2.57 37.54 15.56
C SER A 103 2.05 36.35 16.34
N GLU A 104 1.84 35.20 15.68
CA GLU A 104 1.75 33.91 16.36
C GLU A 104 3.06 33.17 16.16
N THR A 105 3.69 32.84 17.28
CA THR A 105 4.92 32.09 17.48
C THR A 105 4.89 30.78 16.71
N MET A 106 5.51 30.75 15.52
CA MET A 106 5.85 29.50 14.85
C MET A 106 7.07 28.88 15.50
N SER A 107 6.87 27.93 16.38
CA SER A 107 7.91 27.00 16.81
C SER A 107 8.40 26.22 15.58
N ASN A 108 9.62 26.56 15.14
CA ASN A 108 10.35 25.86 14.09
C ASN A 108 10.80 24.48 14.58
N GLU A 109 9.95 23.47 14.49
CA GLU A 109 10.36 22.07 14.48
C GLU A 109 10.29 21.50 13.05
N THR A 110 11.17 21.97 12.17
CA THR A 110 11.52 21.26 10.93
C THR A 110 12.56 20.18 11.25
N SER A 111 12.14 19.18 12.02
CA SER A 111 12.81 17.90 12.10
C SER A 111 12.71 17.27 10.70
N GLY A 112 13.84 17.24 9.98
CA GLY A 112 13.94 16.55 8.68
C GLY A 112 13.50 15.09 8.83
N LYS A 113 12.26 14.79 8.43
CA LYS A 113 11.65 13.47 8.56
C LYS A 113 12.49 12.52 7.71
N LYS A 114 13.30 11.68 8.36
CA LYS A 114 14.10 10.64 7.72
C LYS A 114 13.15 9.76 6.93
N ILE A 115 13.28 9.72 5.60
CA ILE A 115 12.45 8.83 4.77
C ILE A 115 12.76 7.40 5.24
N ALA A 116 11.75 6.74 5.81
CA ALA A 116 11.89 5.36 6.26
C ALA A 116 12.05 4.46 5.04
N LEU A 117 13.06 3.57 5.08
CA LEU A 117 13.24 2.55 4.06
C LEU A 117 12.06 1.58 4.06
N PRO A 118 11.59 1.13 2.90
CA PRO A 118 10.45 0.24 2.80
C PRO A 118 10.73 -1.11 3.49
N LYS A 119 9.76 -1.57 4.27
CA LYS A 119 9.74 -2.91 4.87
C LYS A 119 8.90 -3.84 4.01
N VAL A 120 9.14 -5.14 4.13
CA VAL A 120 8.31 -6.19 3.55
C VAL A 120 7.60 -6.90 4.68
N TRP A 121 6.26 -6.79 4.71
CA TRP A 121 5.38 -7.46 5.67
C TRP A 121 4.75 -8.69 5.03
N TYR A 122 4.55 -9.75 5.80
CA TYR A 122 4.00 -11.02 5.33
C TYR A 122 2.69 -11.30 6.05
N ALA A 123 1.57 -11.17 5.32
CA ALA A 123 0.24 -11.42 5.87
C ALA A 123 -0.05 -12.93 5.87
N THR A 124 -0.09 -13.52 7.05
CA THR A 124 -0.33 -14.95 7.26
C THR A 124 -1.15 -15.22 8.50
N THR A 125 -1.95 -16.28 8.51
CA THR A 125 -2.69 -16.71 9.70
C THR A 125 -1.79 -17.31 10.78
N LYS A 126 -0.52 -17.60 10.45
CA LYS A 126 0.47 -18.24 11.32
C LYS A 126 1.29 -17.25 12.16
N ALA A 127 1.14 -15.93 11.92
CA ALA A 127 1.90 -14.91 12.62
C ALA A 127 1.51 -14.77 14.10
N HIS A 128 2.46 -14.32 14.91
CA HIS A 128 2.26 -14.03 16.32
C HIS A 128 1.76 -12.59 16.56
N LYS A 129 2.13 -11.65 15.68
CA LYS A 129 1.74 -10.23 15.76
C LYS A 129 0.50 -9.97 14.93
N THR A 130 -0.40 -9.14 15.44
CA THR A 130 -1.53 -8.65 14.63
C THR A 130 -1.09 -7.49 13.74
N HIS A 131 -1.83 -7.28 12.64
CA HIS A 131 -1.58 -6.17 11.73
C HIS A 131 -1.76 -4.78 12.37
N THR A 132 -2.43 -4.71 13.52
CA THR A 132 -2.64 -3.46 14.27
C THR A 132 -1.51 -3.14 15.26
N GLU A 133 -0.63 -4.11 15.56
CA GLU A 133 0.50 -3.95 16.48
C GLU A 133 1.78 -3.44 15.78
N VAL A 134 1.74 -3.28 14.47
CA VAL A 134 2.89 -2.83 13.68
C VAL A 134 2.68 -1.44 13.11
N SER A 135 3.77 -0.77 12.77
CA SER A 135 3.73 0.56 12.13
C SER A 135 4.11 0.44 10.67
N PHE A 136 3.17 0.80 9.79
CA PHE A 136 3.37 0.81 8.34
C PHE A 136 3.92 2.17 7.86
N SER A 137 4.83 2.11 6.90
CA SER A 137 5.37 3.27 6.19
C SER A 137 4.77 3.37 4.77
N PRO A 138 4.73 4.56 4.15
CA PRO A 138 4.07 4.76 2.84
C PRO A 138 4.54 3.86 1.71
N ASN A 139 5.81 3.43 1.75
CA ASN A 139 6.45 2.63 0.70
C ASN A 139 6.57 1.15 1.07
N ASP A 140 6.00 0.73 2.20
CA ASP A 140 6.05 -0.66 2.63
C ASP A 140 5.37 -1.59 1.63
N TYR A 141 5.84 -2.83 1.58
CA TYR A 141 5.28 -3.94 0.84
C TYR A 141 4.51 -4.84 1.79
N ILE A 142 3.34 -5.33 1.36
CA ILE A 142 2.55 -6.31 2.11
C ILE A 142 2.33 -7.51 1.20
N VAL A 143 2.97 -8.64 1.53
CA VAL A 143 2.91 -9.90 0.78
C VAL A 143 1.76 -10.74 1.28
N PHE A 144 0.96 -11.24 0.35
CA PHE A 144 -0.12 -12.20 0.58
C PHE A 144 0.17 -13.44 -0.25
N GLY A 145 -0.04 -14.61 0.34
CA GLY A 145 0.16 -15.90 -0.33
C GLY A 145 -1.02 -16.32 -1.20
N LYS A 146 -0.84 -17.41 -1.92
CA LYS A 146 -1.88 -18.04 -2.72
C LYS A 146 -3.04 -18.56 -1.86
N GLU A 147 -4.21 -18.64 -2.47
CA GLU A 147 -5.45 -18.95 -1.76
C GLU A 147 -5.46 -20.34 -1.14
N SER A 148 -4.82 -21.32 -1.79
CA SER A 148 -4.83 -22.72 -1.35
C SER A 148 -3.85 -23.04 -0.23
N ALA A 149 -2.67 -22.37 -0.18
CA ALA A 149 -1.58 -22.74 0.72
C ALA A 149 -0.96 -21.57 1.49
N GLY A 150 -1.28 -20.32 1.14
CA GLY A 150 -0.67 -19.14 1.75
C GLY A 150 0.75 -18.89 1.24
N ILE A 151 1.57 -18.25 2.06
CA ILE A 151 2.99 -17.99 1.80
C ILE A 151 3.78 -19.24 2.22
N PRO A 152 4.80 -19.70 1.44
CA PRO A 152 5.69 -20.79 1.80
C PRO A 152 6.30 -20.60 3.19
N GLU A 153 6.39 -21.68 3.98
CA GLU A 153 6.85 -21.60 5.38
C GLU A 153 8.31 -21.19 5.49
N GLU A 154 9.14 -21.56 4.52
CA GLU A 154 10.54 -21.17 4.43
C GLU A 154 10.67 -19.63 4.40
N ILE A 155 9.83 -18.95 3.62
CA ILE A 155 9.80 -17.49 3.56
C ILE A 155 9.37 -16.89 4.92
N LEU A 156 8.39 -17.53 5.58
CA LEU A 156 7.86 -17.02 6.85
C LEU A 156 8.88 -17.18 7.98
N VAL A 157 9.57 -18.31 8.05
CA VAL A 157 10.60 -18.59 9.08
C VAL A 157 11.76 -17.59 8.98
N ASP A 158 12.20 -17.27 7.77
CA ASP A 158 13.27 -16.29 7.54
C ASP A 158 12.84 -14.85 7.83
N ASN A 159 11.53 -14.60 7.98
CA ASN A 159 10.96 -13.25 8.13
C ASN A 159 9.94 -13.17 9.30
N GLU A 160 10.10 -13.94 10.34
CA GLU A 160 9.14 -14.06 11.45
C GLU A 160 8.73 -12.69 12.03
N GLU A 161 9.72 -11.79 12.25
CA GLU A 161 9.49 -10.47 12.81
C GLU A 161 8.59 -9.55 11.94
N GLN A 162 8.51 -9.83 10.64
CA GLN A 162 7.69 -9.12 9.67
C GLN A 162 6.37 -9.83 9.36
N CYS A 163 6.12 -10.99 9.98
CA CYS A 163 4.85 -11.70 9.84
C CYS A 163 3.74 -11.02 10.66
N ILE A 164 2.60 -10.82 10.02
CA ILE A 164 1.42 -10.18 10.61
C ILE A 164 0.16 -10.97 10.30
N ARG A 165 -0.83 -10.90 11.20
CA ARG A 165 -2.13 -11.58 11.03
C ARG A 165 -3.31 -10.66 11.24
N ILE A 166 -4.44 -11.01 10.64
CA ILE A 166 -5.75 -10.49 11.01
C ILE A 166 -6.29 -11.41 12.12
N PRO A 167 -6.72 -10.87 13.28
CA PRO A 167 -7.39 -11.66 14.32
C PRO A 167 -8.66 -12.32 13.77
N MET A 168 -8.85 -13.60 14.08
CA MET A 168 -10.00 -14.39 13.67
C MET A 168 -10.36 -15.36 14.80
N LEU A 169 -11.59 -15.88 14.78
CA LEU A 169 -11.98 -16.99 15.64
C LEU A 169 -11.10 -18.21 15.35
N GLU A 170 -10.84 -19.02 16.36
CA GLU A 170 -9.93 -20.18 16.26
C GLU A 170 -10.42 -21.20 15.22
N GLU A 171 -11.73 -21.36 15.08
CA GLU A 171 -12.36 -22.28 14.12
C GLU A 171 -12.29 -21.76 12.68
N ALA A 172 -12.03 -20.48 12.47
CA ALA A 172 -11.92 -19.89 11.15
C ALA A 172 -10.55 -20.17 10.54
N ARG A 173 -10.53 -20.83 9.37
CA ARG A 173 -9.26 -21.17 8.69
C ARG A 173 -8.56 -19.94 8.10
N SER A 174 -9.30 -19.12 7.38
CA SER A 174 -8.79 -17.93 6.70
C SER A 174 -9.93 -17.03 6.25
N LEU A 175 -9.62 -15.77 5.95
CA LEU A 175 -10.50 -14.87 5.20
C LEU A 175 -10.23 -14.99 3.70
N ASN A 176 -11.20 -14.58 2.90
CA ASN A 176 -10.98 -14.39 1.46
C ASN A 176 -9.80 -13.44 1.23
N LEU A 177 -8.97 -13.76 0.22
CA LEU A 177 -7.73 -13.01 -0.04
C LEU A 177 -7.98 -11.51 -0.29
N SER A 178 -9.00 -11.16 -1.09
CA SER A 178 -9.28 -9.75 -1.37
C SER A 178 -9.78 -8.98 -0.13
N ASN A 179 -10.50 -9.65 0.77
CA ASN A 179 -10.91 -9.08 2.05
C ASN A 179 -9.70 -8.85 2.96
N SER A 180 -8.79 -9.83 3.04
CA SER A 180 -7.55 -9.70 3.83
C SER A 180 -6.70 -8.53 3.36
N VAL A 181 -6.55 -8.36 2.05
CA VAL A 181 -5.84 -7.22 1.45
C VAL A 181 -6.52 -5.91 1.84
N ALA A 182 -7.84 -5.81 1.70
CA ALA A 182 -8.57 -4.59 2.03
C ALA A 182 -8.40 -4.21 3.50
N ILE A 183 -8.53 -5.17 4.43
CA ILE A 183 -8.41 -4.93 5.87
C ILE A 183 -7.01 -4.38 6.22
N ILE A 184 -5.94 -5.06 5.80
CA ILE A 184 -4.58 -4.67 6.17
C ILE A 184 -4.17 -3.37 5.45
N LEU A 185 -4.53 -3.21 4.17
CA LEU A 185 -4.21 -1.99 3.42
C LEU A 185 -4.90 -0.76 4.02
N TYR A 186 -6.18 -0.86 4.40
CA TYR A 186 -6.89 0.27 4.99
C TYR A 186 -6.40 0.60 6.41
N GLU A 187 -5.94 -0.39 7.18
CA GLU A 187 -5.24 -0.13 8.44
C GLU A 187 -3.91 0.61 8.18
N ALA A 188 -3.12 0.17 7.22
CA ALA A 188 -1.88 0.85 6.85
C ALA A 188 -2.11 2.30 6.39
N LEU A 189 -3.17 2.55 5.62
CA LEU A 189 -3.56 3.89 5.17
C LEU A 189 -4.12 4.73 6.33
N ARG A 190 -4.87 4.14 7.27
CA ARG A 190 -5.37 4.81 8.46
C ARG A 190 -4.22 5.35 9.32
N GLN A 191 -3.16 4.57 9.51
CA GLN A 191 -1.96 5.00 10.23
C GLN A 191 -1.27 6.21 9.59
N GLN A 192 -1.50 6.41 8.29
CA GLN A 192 -0.95 7.53 7.50
C GLN A 192 -1.98 8.66 7.29
N ASP A 193 -3.12 8.61 7.97
CA ASP A 193 -4.22 9.56 7.83
C ASP A 193 -4.80 9.62 6.41
N PHE A 194 -4.88 8.47 5.70
CA PHE A 194 -5.48 8.31 4.37
C PHE A 194 -4.96 9.33 3.33
N PRO A 195 -3.64 9.39 3.05
CA PRO A 195 -3.08 10.39 2.18
C PRO A 195 -3.72 10.33 0.78
N PHE A 196 -4.11 11.47 0.24
CA PHE A 196 -4.72 11.62 -1.09
C PHE A 196 -6.11 11.00 -1.28
N LEU A 197 -6.72 10.45 -0.23
CA LEU A 197 -8.07 9.89 -0.31
C LEU A 197 -9.11 10.92 0.16
N SER A 198 -10.25 10.95 -0.53
CA SER A 198 -11.40 11.74 -0.05
C SER A 198 -11.95 11.10 1.22
N LYS A 199 -12.13 11.90 2.27
CA LYS A 199 -12.75 11.47 3.54
C LYS A 199 -14.22 11.87 3.62
N GLU A 200 -14.71 12.65 2.66
CA GLU A 200 -16.06 13.16 2.60
C GLU A 200 -16.75 12.64 1.34
N GLY A 201 -18.05 12.48 1.45
CA GLY A 201 -18.92 12.08 0.35
C GLY A 201 -20.20 12.91 0.34
N ALA A 202 -20.84 12.97 -0.83
CA ALA A 202 -22.15 13.64 -1.01
C ALA A 202 -23.17 12.64 -1.58
N LEU A 203 -24.44 12.86 -1.31
CA LEU A 203 -25.53 12.15 -1.93
C LEU A 203 -25.71 12.64 -3.39
N HIS A 204 -26.11 11.74 -4.28
CA HIS A 204 -26.29 12.08 -5.71
C HIS A 204 -27.53 12.95 -5.96
N HIS A 205 -28.60 12.77 -5.20
CA HIS A 205 -29.91 13.37 -5.46
C HIS A 205 -30.52 14.08 -4.23
N LEU A 206 -29.98 13.88 -3.07
CA LEU A 206 -30.47 14.45 -1.82
C LEU A 206 -29.34 15.14 -1.07
N GLN A 207 -29.67 15.87 -0.02
CA GLN A 207 -28.71 16.45 0.91
C GLN A 207 -28.85 15.76 2.29
N TRP A 208 -27.73 15.66 3.02
CA TRP A 208 -27.78 15.21 4.40
C TRP A 208 -28.58 16.22 5.23
N LYS A 209 -29.37 15.74 6.16
CA LYS A 209 -30.02 16.62 7.13
C LYS A 209 -28.94 17.14 8.10
N GLU A 210 -29.01 18.42 8.40
CA GLU A 210 -28.22 19.06 9.46
C GLU A 210 -28.70 18.61 10.85
#